data_3c6481e254939c347538d9b352742a5b
#
_entry.id   3c6481e254939c347538d9b352742a5b
#
_cell.length_a   1.000
_cell.length_b   1.000
_cell.length_c   1.000
_cell.angle_alpha   90.00
_cell.angle_beta   90.00
_cell.angle_gamma   90.00
#
_symmetry.space_group_name_H-M   'P 1'
#
loop_
_entity.id
_entity.type
_entity.pdbx_description
1 polymer ?
#
loop_
_entity_poly.entity_id
_entity_poly.type
_entity_poly.pdbx_seq_one_letter_code
_entity_poly.pdbx_strand_id
1 'polypeptide(L)'
;GTGSGKSSLVNLIPRFYDATKGTIRIQGNDINDYDAVQLRDKIGVVMQKAVLFAGTIADNLRWGKNDATEEEMWKALDIAQATEVVKGKEGGLDYMIEQGGKNLSGGQKQRLTIARAVVKDPDILILDDSASALDFATDASLRAALKGMHGDKTIFIVSQRTSSIQFADNIIVLDDGQMVGFGPHEKLLETCETYK
;
A
#
# COMPACT_ATOMS: atom_id res chain seq x y z
N GLY A 1 -3.29 17.21 -7.66
CA GLY A 1 -3.29 16.91 -9.07
C GLY A 1 -2.25 15.87 -9.47
N THR A 2 -2.34 15.34 -10.67
CA THR A 2 -1.30 14.45 -11.24
C THR A 2 0.01 15.22 -11.33
N GLY A 3 1.13 14.61 -10.93
CA GLY A 3 2.46 15.26 -10.98
C GLY A 3 2.81 16.14 -9.78
N SER A 4 1.97 16.22 -8.76
CA SER A 4 2.23 17.05 -7.56
C SER A 4 3.31 16.50 -6.60
N GLY A 5 3.98 15.37 -6.94
CA GLY A 5 5.07 14.81 -6.14
C GLY A 5 4.67 13.80 -5.08
N LYS A 6 3.40 13.37 -5.01
CA LYS A 6 2.92 12.42 -3.98
C LYS A 6 3.69 11.10 -3.99
N SER A 7 3.77 10.43 -5.13
CA SER A 7 4.51 9.17 -5.26
C SER A 7 6.01 9.36 -5.01
N SER A 8 6.59 10.48 -5.44
CA SER A 8 7.99 10.81 -5.16
C SER A 8 8.25 10.93 -3.67
N LEU A 9 7.35 11.58 -2.92
CA LEU A 9 7.48 11.76 -1.48
C LEU A 9 7.47 10.40 -0.74
N VAL A 10 6.47 9.55 -1.00
CA VAL A 10 6.38 8.25 -0.31
C VAL A 10 7.49 7.28 -0.71
N ASN A 11 8.05 7.39 -1.91
CA ASN A 11 9.16 6.57 -2.37
C ASN A 11 10.51 6.92 -1.72
N LEU A 12 10.61 8.06 -1.04
CA LEU A 12 11.77 8.39 -0.20
C LEU A 12 11.83 7.53 1.06
N ILE A 13 10.69 7.08 1.59
CA ILE A 13 10.62 6.30 2.83
C ILE A 13 11.38 4.97 2.71
N PRO A 14 11.16 4.13 1.67
CA PRO A 14 11.91 2.90 1.46
C PRO A 14 13.28 3.14 0.81
N ARG A 15 13.72 4.39 0.65
CA ARG A 15 14.95 4.78 -0.04
C ARG A 15 15.03 4.19 -1.45
N PHE A 16 13.97 4.31 -2.22
CA PHE A 16 14.04 4.09 -3.68
C PHE A 16 14.79 5.26 -4.35
N TYR A 17 14.77 6.42 -3.70
CA TYR A 17 15.55 7.61 -4.00
C TYR A 17 16.02 8.23 -2.69
N ASP A 18 17.19 8.85 -2.70
CA ASP A 18 17.71 9.59 -1.57
C ASP A 18 17.16 11.03 -1.56
N ALA A 19 16.85 11.54 -0.37
CA ALA A 19 16.48 12.92 -0.20
C ALA A 19 17.71 13.82 -0.44
N THR A 20 17.58 14.85 -1.29
CA THR A 20 18.68 15.79 -1.56
C THR A 20 18.88 16.80 -0.43
N LYS A 21 17.84 17.06 0.35
CA LYS A 21 17.87 17.94 1.53
C LYS A 21 16.90 17.41 2.59
N GLY A 22 17.18 17.74 3.84
CA GLY A 22 16.36 17.28 4.98
C GLY A 22 16.71 15.87 5.42
N THR A 23 16.00 15.41 6.44
CA THR A 23 16.21 14.12 7.09
C THR A 23 14.88 13.39 7.24
N ILE A 24 14.86 12.10 6.92
CA ILE A 24 13.72 11.22 7.16
C ILE A 24 14.10 10.27 8.30
N ARG A 25 13.25 10.16 9.31
CA ARG A 25 13.47 9.30 10.47
C ARG A 25 12.36 8.27 10.62
N ILE A 26 12.75 7.05 10.97
CA ILE A 26 11.84 5.97 11.36
C ILE A 26 12.22 5.58 12.79
N GLN A 27 11.25 5.63 13.70
CA GLN A 27 11.47 5.33 15.14
C GLN A 27 12.64 6.15 15.73
N GLY A 28 12.76 7.42 15.30
CA GLY A 28 13.81 8.35 15.76
C GLY A 28 15.17 8.22 15.06
N ASN A 29 15.41 7.16 14.29
CA ASN A 29 16.66 6.92 13.58
C ASN A 29 16.58 7.43 12.14
N ASP A 30 17.67 8.03 11.66
CA ASP A 30 17.80 8.43 10.25
C ASP A 30 17.69 7.19 9.34
N ILE A 31 16.89 7.26 8.28
CA ILE A 31 16.77 6.15 7.32
C ILE A 31 18.09 5.81 6.64
N ASN A 32 19.03 6.74 6.57
CA ASN A 32 20.37 6.55 6.01
C ASN A 32 21.28 5.68 6.90
N ASP A 33 20.96 5.58 8.19
CA ASP A 33 21.70 4.75 9.15
C ASP A 33 21.28 3.27 9.10
N TYR A 34 20.16 2.96 8.44
CA TYR A 34 19.72 1.58 8.25
C TYR A 34 20.44 0.92 7.06
N ASP A 35 20.73 -0.37 7.20
CA ASP A 35 20.96 -1.21 6.03
C ASP A 35 19.71 -1.22 5.14
N ALA A 36 19.90 -1.15 3.82
CA ALA A 36 18.79 -1.01 2.87
C ALA A 36 17.82 -2.21 2.91
N VAL A 37 18.32 -3.42 3.16
CA VAL A 37 17.49 -4.63 3.27
C VAL A 37 16.67 -4.56 4.55
N GLN A 38 17.31 -4.26 5.69
CA GLN A 38 16.63 -4.13 6.99
C GLN A 38 15.56 -3.04 6.97
N LEU A 39 15.84 -1.90 6.32
CA LEU A 39 14.87 -0.83 6.16
C LEU A 39 13.65 -1.31 5.37
N ARG A 40 13.85 -1.93 4.21
CA ARG A 40 12.78 -2.38 3.32
C ARG A 40 11.99 -3.56 3.88
N ASP A 41 12.59 -4.37 4.75
CA ASP A 41 11.87 -5.42 5.46
C ASP A 41 10.79 -4.88 6.39
N LYS A 42 10.97 -3.66 6.91
CA LYS A 42 9.96 -2.96 7.73
C LYS A 42 8.85 -2.33 6.92
N ILE A 43 8.98 -2.21 5.60
CA ILE A 43 8.11 -1.42 4.74
C ILE A 43 7.45 -2.30 3.69
N GLY A 44 6.13 -2.33 3.66
CA GLY A 44 5.33 -2.87 2.56
C GLY A 44 4.98 -1.76 1.58
N VAL A 45 5.19 -1.98 0.29
CA VAL A 45 4.86 -0.99 -0.76
C VAL A 45 3.94 -1.62 -1.79
N VAL A 46 2.80 -0.97 -2.02
CA VAL A 46 1.89 -1.27 -3.12
C VAL A 46 1.95 -0.13 -4.12
N MET A 47 2.48 -0.42 -5.29
CA MET A 47 2.66 0.55 -6.37
C MET A 47 1.33 0.82 -7.07
N GLN A 48 1.21 1.99 -7.70
CA GLN A 48 0.05 2.37 -8.51
C GLN A 48 -0.28 1.31 -9.58
N LYS A 49 0.74 0.77 -10.25
CA LYS A 49 0.57 -0.30 -11.22
C LYS A 49 0.73 -1.66 -10.54
N ALA A 50 -0.36 -2.42 -10.50
CA ALA A 50 -0.34 -3.79 -10.01
C ALA A 50 0.47 -4.69 -10.95
N VAL A 51 1.60 -5.21 -10.47
CA VAL A 51 2.46 -6.12 -11.21
C VAL A 51 2.51 -7.46 -10.48
N LEU A 52 2.12 -8.52 -11.19
CA LEU A 52 2.23 -9.90 -10.75
C LEU A 52 3.16 -10.67 -11.69
N PHE A 53 3.82 -11.67 -11.15
CA PHE A 53 4.75 -12.52 -11.89
C PHE A 53 4.08 -13.83 -12.29
N ALA A 54 4.56 -14.44 -13.37
CA ALA A 54 4.16 -15.80 -13.73
C ALA A 54 4.52 -16.76 -12.60
N GLY A 55 3.61 -17.64 -12.23
CA GLY A 55 3.74 -18.55 -11.10
C GLY A 55 2.43 -18.68 -10.34
N THR A 56 2.43 -19.39 -9.23
CA THR A 56 1.23 -19.54 -8.42
C THR A 56 0.87 -18.27 -7.64
N ILE A 57 -0.35 -18.20 -7.12
CA ILE A 57 -0.72 -17.14 -6.16
C ILE A 57 0.22 -17.20 -4.95
N ALA A 58 0.49 -18.41 -4.41
CA ALA A 58 1.44 -18.60 -3.31
C ALA A 58 2.84 -18.07 -3.64
N ASP A 59 3.36 -18.34 -4.84
CA ASP A 59 4.67 -17.81 -5.29
C ASP A 59 4.68 -16.28 -5.28
N ASN A 60 3.62 -15.66 -5.78
CA ASN A 60 3.49 -14.20 -5.76
C ASN A 60 3.44 -13.61 -4.34
N LEU A 61 2.79 -14.26 -3.39
CA LEU A 61 2.77 -13.84 -1.99
C LEU A 61 4.15 -14.01 -1.33
N ARG A 62 4.89 -15.07 -1.68
CA ARG A 62 6.27 -15.29 -1.19
C ARG A 62 7.27 -14.25 -1.64
N TRP A 63 6.99 -13.48 -2.70
CA TRP A 63 7.79 -12.29 -3.00
C TRP A 63 7.74 -11.22 -1.89
N GLY A 64 6.66 -11.20 -1.09
CA GLY A 64 6.57 -10.34 0.10
C GLY A 64 7.28 -10.94 1.32
N LYS A 65 7.17 -12.27 1.49
CA LYS A 65 7.81 -13.03 2.58
C LYS A 65 8.11 -14.44 2.09
N ASN A 66 9.40 -14.72 1.87
CA ASN A 66 9.87 -15.95 1.22
C ASN A 66 9.44 -17.24 1.94
N ASP A 67 9.41 -17.21 3.27
CA ASP A 67 9.00 -18.31 4.15
C ASP A 67 7.56 -18.21 4.65
N ALA A 68 6.70 -17.44 3.96
CA ALA A 68 5.31 -17.27 4.34
C ALA A 68 4.60 -18.63 4.44
N THR A 69 3.98 -18.86 5.60
CA THR A 69 3.15 -20.04 5.81
C THR A 69 1.80 -19.89 5.12
N GLU A 70 1.10 -20.99 4.91
CA GLU A 70 -0.25 -20.94 4.32
C GLU A 70 -1.21 -20.10 5.16
N GLU A 71 -1.13 -20.19 6.49
CA GLU A 71 -1.93 -19.38 7.42
C GLU A 71 -1.65 -17.88 7.25
N GLU A 72 -0.38 -17.48 7.16
CA GLU A 72 0.01 -16.09 6.92
C GLU A 72 -0.48 -15.58 5.57
N MET A 73 -0.43 -16.42 4.53
CA MET A 73 -0.95 -16.07 3.21
C MET A 73 -2.46 -15.83 3.25
N TRP A 74 -3.23 -16.73 3.86
CA TRP A 74 -4.68 -16.55 3.99
C TRP A 74 -5.05 -15.33 4.82
N LYS A 75 -4.33 -15.06 5.89
CA LYS A 75 -4.51 -13.83 6.69
C LYS A 75 -4.26 -12.57 5.85
N ALA A 76 -3.19 -12.56 5.06
CA ALA A 76 -2.88 -11.45 4.17
C ALA A 76 -3.94 -11.26 3.07
N LEU A 77 -4.45 -12.36 2.50
CA LEU A 77 -5.53 -12.36 1.52
C LEU A 77 -6.83 -11.81 2.11
N ASP A 78 -7.13 -12.14 3.38
CA ASP A 78 -8.31 -11.65 4.07
C ASP A 78 -8.23 -10.12 4.28
N ILE A 79 -7.10 -9.62 4.76
CA ILE A 79 -6.85 -8.18 4.89
C ILE A 79 -7.00 -7.48 3.54
N ALA A 80 -6.44 -8.04 2.47
CA ALA A 80 -6.49 -7.49 1.11
C ALA A 80 -7.85 -7.68 0.40
N GLN A 81 -8.84 -8.26 1.07
CA GLN A 81 -10.16 -8.57 0.49
C GLN A 81 -10.06 -9.52 -0.73
N ALA A 82 -9.10 -10.42 -0.72
CA ALA A 82 -8.80 -11.33 -1.83
C ALA A 82 -9.17 -12.79 -1.56
N THR A 83 -9.64 -13.15 -0.35
CA THR A 83 -9.97 -14.52 0.04
C THR A 83 -10.94 -15.18 -0.93
N GLU A 84 -12.06 -14.53 -1.24
CA GLU A 84 -13.06 -15.08 -2.15
C GLU A 84 -12.55 -15.17 -3.61
N VAL A 85 -11.67 -14.25 -4.00
CA VAL A 85 -11.00 -14.32 -5.33
C VAL A 85 -10.19 -15.60 -5.43
N VAL A 86 -9.40 -15.91 -4.42
CA VAL A 86 -8.51 -17.08 -4.43
C VAL A 86 -9.30 -18.37 -4.27
N LYS A 87 -10.28 -18.43 -3.38
CA LYS A 87 -11.17 -19.59 -3.20
C LYS A 87 -11.98 -19.91 -4.47
N GLY A 88 -12.32 -18.90 -5.25
CA GLY A 88 -13.03 -19.07 -6.53
C GLY A 88 -12.14 -19.53 -7.70
N LYS A 89 -10.83 -19.65 -7.49
CA LYS A 89 -9.89 -20.15 -8.48
C LYS A 89 -9.65 -21.66 -8.29
N GLU A 90 -9.59 -22.39 -9.40
CA GLU A 90 -9.21 -23.81 -9.35
C GLU A 90 -7.81 -23.98 -8.77
N GLY A 91 -7.67 -24.78 -7.74
CA GLY A 91 -6.41 -24.95 -7.00
C GLY A 91 -6.10 -23.89 -5.93
N GLY A 92 -6.96 -22.85 -5.77
CA GLY A 92 -6.77 -21.84 -4.72
C GLY A 92 -5.41 -21.15 -4.77
N LEU A 93 -4.57 -21.31 -3.74
CA LEU A 93 -3.20 -20.76 -3.69
C LEU A 93 -2.28 -21.27 -4.79
N ASP A 94 -2.55 -22.46 -5.33
CA ASP A 94 -1.77 -23.08 -6.43
C ASP A 94 -2.24 -22.64 -7.83
N TYR A 95 -3.27 -21.78 -7.90
CA TYR A 95 -3.72 -21.23 -9.18
C TYR A 95 -2.60 -20.48 -9.88
N MET A 96 -2.36 -20.83 -11.16
CA MET A 96 -1.31 -20.25 -11.98
C MET A 96 -1.68 -18.88 -12.50
N ILE A 97 -0.87 -17.89 -12.17
CA ILE A 97 -0.95 -16.53 -12.71
C ILE A 97 -0.07 -16.44 -13.96
N GLU A 98 -0.63 -15.94 -15.04
CA GLU A 98 0.12 -15.63 -16.25
C GLU A 98 0.98 -14.39 -16.09
N GLN A 99 1.99 -14.25 -16.94
CA GLN A 99 2.88 -13.09 -16.95
C GLN A 99 2.10 -11.76 -16.90
N GLY A 100 2.36 -10.94 -15.88
CA GLY A 100 1.68 -9.68 -15.65
C GLY A 100 0.22 -9.82 -15.18
N GLY A 101 -0.21 -11.03 -14.80
CA GLY A 101 -1.57 -11.27 -14.31
C GLY A 101 -2.63 -11.15 -15.39
N LYS A 102 -2.34 -11.51 -16.65
CA LYS A 102 -3.26 -11.35 -17.79
C LYS A 102 -4.58 -12.10 -17.61
N ASN A 103 -4.58 -13.20 -16.86
CA ASN A 103 -5.76 -14.01 -16.54
C ASN A 103 -6.53 -13.54 -15.30
N LEU A 104 -6.26 -12.32 -14.82
CA LEU A 104 -6.91 -11.69 -13.67
C LEU A 104 -7.47 -10.32 -14.05
N SER A 105 -8.58 -9.93 -13.42
CA SER A 105 -9.09 -8.55 -13.52
C SER A 105 -8.16 -7.55 -12.82
N GLY A 106 -8.30 -6.26 -13.15
CA GLY A 106 -7.51 -5.19 -12.51
C GLY A 106 -7.69 -5.17 -11.00
N GLY A 107 -8.90 -5.28 -10.49
CA GLY A 107 -9.19 -5.34 -9.06
C GLY A 107 -8.64 -6.60 -8.38
N GLN A 108 -8.66 -7.75 -9.05
CA GLN A 108 -8.06 -8.98 -8.54
C GLN A 108 -6.53 -8.85 -8.43
N LYS A 109 -5.87 -8.32 -9.47
CA LYS A 109 -4.43 -8.03 -9.45
C LYS A 109 -4.07 -7.10 -8.31
N GLN A 110 -4.82 -6.02 -8.14
CA GLN A 110 -4.57 -5.03 -7.10
C GLN A 110 -4.66 -5.64 -5.70
N ARG A 111 -5.73 -6.42 -5.43
CA ARG A 111 -5.88 -7.11 -4.14
C ARG A 111 -4.75 -8.09 -3.85
N LEU A 112 -4.28 -8.83 -4.84
CA LEU A 112 -3.14 -9.74 -4.67
C LEU A 112 -1.82 -9.01 -4.44
N THR A 113 -1.60 -7.85 -5.05
CA THR A 113 -0.41 -7.02 -4.76
C THR A 113 -0.47 -6.42 -3.35
N ILE A 114 -1.66 -6.06 -2.85
CA ILE A 114 -1.86 -5.64 -1.47
C ILE A 114 -1.55 -6.80 -0.51
N ALA A 115 -2.10 -8.01 -0.77
CA ALA A 115 -1.82 -9.19 0.04
C ALA A 115 -0.32 -9.48 0.11
N ARG A 116 0.40 -9.38 -1.01
CA ARG A 116 1.86 -9.53 -1.07
C ARG A 116 2.60 -8.51 -0.20
N ALA A 117 2.11 -7.28 -0.12
CA ALA A 117 2.75 -6.26 0.73
C ALA A 117 2.46 -6.47 2.22
N VAL A 118 1.30 -6.99 2.60
CA VAL A 118 0.91 -7.18 4.00
C VAL A 118 1.33 -8.54 4.58
N VAL A 119 1.68 -9.53 3.75
CA VAL A 119 2.03 -10.88 4.22
C VAL A 119 3.25 -10.91 5.14
N LYS A 120 4.16 -9.99 4.98
CA LYS A 120 5.34 -9.83 5.84
C LYS A 120 5.09 -9.07 7.13
N ASP A 121 3.85 -8.64 7.37
CA ASP A 121 3.45 -7.86 8.55
C ASP A 121 4.31 -6.60 8.76
N PRO A 122 4.40 -5.70 7.79
CA PRO A 122 5.32 -4.56 7.83
C PRO A 122 4.92 -3.55 8.92
N ASP A 123 5.92 -2.82 9.46
CA ASP A 123 5.69 -1.70 10.39
C ASP A 123 5.09 -0.49 9.66
N ILE A 124 5.46 -0.31 8.40
CA ILE A 124 5.01 0.78 7.53
C ILE A 124 4.42 0.19 6.25
N LEU A 125 3.21 0.57 5.90
CA LEU A 125 2.56 0.19 4.66
C LEU A 125 2.30 1.43 3.80
N ILE A 126 2.75 1.40 2.55
CA ILE A 126 2.55 2.46 1.57
C ILE A 126 1.62 1.93 0.48
N LEU A 127 0.48 2.58 0.31
CA LEU A 127 -0.52 2.29 -0.72
C LEU A 127 -0.54 3.46 -1.71
N ASP A 128 0.18 3.34 -2.82
CA ASP A 128 0.25 4.39 -3.84
C ASP A 128 -0.84 4.20 -4.90
N ASP A 129 -1.90 4.99 -4.79
CA ASP A 129 -3.12 4.96 -5.64
C ASP A 129 -3.70 3.56 -5.87
N SER A 130 -3.50 2.69 -4.89
CA SER A 130 -3.81 1.27 -4.98
C SER A 130 -5.30 0.95 -4.94
N ALA A 131 -6.13 1.91 -4.54
CA ALA A 131 -7.58 1.76 -4.50
C ALA A 131 -8.26 2.15 -5.82
N SER A 132 -7.54 2.71 -6.78
CA SER A 132 -8.12 3.22 -8.04
C SER A 132 -8.80 2.13 -8.88
N ALA A 133 -8.32 0.89 -8.79
CA ALA A 133 -8.87 -0.27 -9.48
C ALA A 133 -9.94 -1.04 -8.67
N LEU A 134 -10.23 -0.62 -7.43
CA LEU A 134 -11.21 -1.23 -6.55
C LEU A 134 -12.57 -0.51 -6.66
N ASP A 135 -13.64 -1.29 -6.55
CA ASP A 135 -14.96 -0.71 -6.32
C ASP A 135 -15.07 -0.12 -4.91
N PHE A 136 -16.05 0.73 -4.71
CA PHE A 136 -16.20 1.50 -3.47
C PHE A 136 -16.38 0.61 -2.23
N ALA A 137 -17.13 -0.48 -2.34
CA ALA A 137 -17.38 -1.39 -1.22
C ALA A 137 -16.12 -2.14 -0.82
N THR A 138 -15.36 -2.65 -1.81
CA THR A 138 -14.08 -3.33 -1.59
C THR A 138 -13.05 -2.39 -0.98
N ASP A 139 -12.95 -1.14 -1.44
CA ASP A 139 -12.05 -0.12 -0.87
C ASP A 139 -12.43 0.20 0.60
N ALA A 140 -13.71 0.34 0.91
CA ALA A 140 -14.17 0.57 2.28
C ALA A 140 -13.82 -0.62 3.21
N SER A 141 -14.04 -1.86 2.75
CA SER A 141 -13.72 -3.07 3.50
C SER A 141 -12.21 -3.22 3.71
N LEU A 142 -11.41 -2.93 2.70
CA LEU A 142 -9.94 -2.91 2.79
C LEU A 142 -9.47 -1.93 3.86
N ARG A 143 -9.99 -0.71 3.85
CA ARG A 143 -9.62 0.31 4.86
C ARG A 143 -10.01 -0.12 6.28
N ALA A 144 -11.17 -0.74 6.46
CA ALA A 144 -11.58 -1.28 7.74
C ALA A 144 -10.63 -2.40 8.22
N ALA A 145 -10.24 -3.31 7.31
CA ALA A 145 -9.30 -4.38 7.62
C ALA A 145 -7.90 -3.84 7.97
N LEU A 146 -7.41 -2.83 7.25
CA LEU A 146 -6.13 -2.19 7.55
C LEU A 146 -6.11 -1.52 8.93
N LYS A 147 -7.20 -0.87 9.33
CA LYS A 147 -7.35 -0.32 10.69
C LYS A 147 -7.33 -1.40 11.77
N GLY A 148 -7.79 -2.60 11.46
CA GLY A 148 -7.79 -3.76 12.36
C GLY A 148 -6.44 -4.49 12.45
N MET A 149 -5.42 -4.10 11.70
CA MET A 149 -4.10 -4.73 11.81
C MET A 149 -3.50 -4.50 13.20
N HIS A 150 -2.95 -5.56 13.78
CA HIS A 150 -2.38 -5.51 15.12
C HIS A 150 -1.06 -4.71 15.14
N GLY A 151 -0.81 -4.05 16.28
CA GLY A 151 0.41 -3.28 16.54
C GLY A 151 0.35 -1.83 16.06
N ASP A 152 1.39 -1.08 16.38
CA ASP A 152 1.55 0.32 15.94
C ASP A 152 2.02 0.35 14.49
N LYS A 153 1.07 0.31 13.56
CA LYS A 153 1.35 0.39 12.12
C LYS A 153 1.21 1.83 11.64
N THR A 154 2.11 2.25 10.77
CA THR A 154 1.98 3.50 10.02
C THR A 154 1.54 3.19 8.60
N ILE A 155 0.39 3.72 8.18
CA ILE A 155 -0.17 3.48 6.85
C ILE A 155 -0.21 4.79 6.07
N PHE A 156 0.50 4.83 4.94
CA PHE A 156 0.44 5.93 3.98
C PHE A 156 -0.50 5.55 2.84
N ILE A 157 -1.51 6.36 2.61
CA ILE A 157 -2.45 6.20 1.50
C ILE A 157 -2.28 7.39 0.56
N VAL A 158 -1.78 7.14 -0.64
CA VAL A 158 -1.74 8.14 -1.70
C VAL A 158 -3.00 7.98 -2.55
N SER A 159 -3.80 9.03 -2.65
CA SER A 159 -5.02 9.02 -3.46
C SER A 159 -5.34 10.41 -3.97
N GLN A 160 -6.01 10.46 -5.12
CA GLN A 160 -6.65 11.68 -5.65
C GLN A 160 -8.12 11.77 -5.23
N ARG A 161 -8.66 10.72 -4.58
CA ARG A 161 -10.04 10.67 -4.12
C ARG A 161 -10.11 11.07 -2.66
N THR A 162 -10.75 12.18 -2.36
CA THR A 162 -10.97 12.64 -0.97
C THR A 162 -11.69 11.59 -0.13
N SER A 163 -12.66 10.87 -0.71
CA SER A 163 -13.38 9.79 -0.03
C SER A 163 -12.50 8.65 0.48
N SER A 164 -11.32 8.43 -0.13
CA SER A 164 -10.38 7.39 0.28
C SER A 164 -9.48 7.82 1.43
N ILE A 165 -9.31 9.13 1.66
CA ILE A 165 -8.35 9.66 2.63
C ILE A 165 -8.98 10.44 3.78
N GLN A 166 -10.26 10.80 3.69
CA GLN A 166 -10.95 11.61 4.72
C GLN A 166 -10.93 11.00 6.14
N PHE A 167 -10.67 9.69 6.25
CA PHE A 167 -10.60 8.96 7.52
C PHE A 167 -9.18 8.83 8.08
N ALA A 168 -8.18 9.40 7.39
CA ALA A 168 -6.81 9.39 7.87
C ALA A 168 -6.67 10.31 9.09
N ASP A 169 -5.78 9.93 10.02
CA ASP A 169 -5.49 10.75 11.21
C ASP A 169 -4.92 12.11 10.81
N ASN A 170 -4.08 12.13 9.77
CA ASN A 170 -3.55 13.35 9.16
C ASN A 170 -3.48 13.19 7.64
N ILE A 171 -3.72 14.28 6.94
CA ILE A 171 -3.67 14.38 5.49
C ILE A 171 -2.62 15.43 5.12
N ILE A 172 -1.74 15.06 4.22
CA ILE A 172 -0.77 15.99 3.59
C ILE A 172 -1.32 16.35 2.22
N VAL A 173 -1.54 17.63 1.98
CA VAL A 173 -1.97 18.14 0.67
C VAL A 173 -0.76 18.71 -0.06
N LEU A 174 -0.47 18.14 -1.22
CA LEU A 174 0.62 18.57 -2.09
C LEU A 174 0.08 19.24 -3.35
N ASP A 175 0.67 20.37 -3.69
CA ASP A 175 0.45 21.08 -4.95
C ASP A 175 1.80 21.57 -5.48
N ASP A 176 2.10 21.23 -6.73
CA ASP A 176 3.36 21.54 -7.41
C ASP A 176 4.63 21.27 -6.54
N GLY A 177 4.64 20.10 -5.87
CA GLY A 177 5.75 19.68 -5.00
C GLY A 177 5.84 20.41 -3.66
N GLN A 178 4.90 21.29 -3.34
CA GLN A 178 4.83 22.02 -2.08
C GLN A 178 3.72 21.47 -1.19
N MET A 179 3.98 21.42 0.11
CA MET A 179 2.94 21.09 1.10
C MET A 179 2.08 22.34 1.34
N VAL A 180 0.85 22.32 0.83
CA VAL A 180 -0.11 23.42 0.95
C VAL A 180 -1.15 23.22 2.05
N GLY A 181 -1.20 22.03 2.66
CA GLY A 181 -2.08 21.73 3.78
C GLY A 181 -1.61 20.52 4.57
N PHE A 182 -1.86 20.55 5.90
CA PHE A 182 -1.58 19.44 6.81
C PHE A 182 -2.57 19.41 7.97
N GLY A 183 -3.16 18.24 8.20
CA GLY A 183 -4.06 17.99 9.33
C GLY A 183 -5.18 17.03 9.01
N PRO A 184 -6.14 16.85 9.93
CA PRO A 184 -7.32 16.03 9.70
C PRO A 184 -8.26 16.66 8.68
N HIS A 185 -9.16 15.83 8.14
CA HIS A 185 -10.14 16.19 7.11
C HIS A 185 -10.91 17.48 7.41
N GLU A 186 -11.51 17.56 8.60
CA GLU A 186 -12.34 18.71 9.03
C GLU A 186 -11.55 20.03 8.97
N LYS A 187 -10.32 20.02 9.48
CA LYS A 187 -9.45 21.20 9.46
C LYS A 187 -9.11 21.63 8.05
N LEU A 188 -8.82 20.67 7.16
CA LEU A 188 -8.44 20.97 5.77
C LEU A 188 -9.62 21.51 4.95
N LEU A 189 -10.84 21.08 5.24
CA LEU A 189 -12.06 21.67 4.65
C LEU A 189 -12.20 23.17 4.97
N GLU A 190 -11.73 23.61 6.14
CA GLU A 190 -11.79 25.01 6.53
C GLU A 190 -10.62 25.83 5.98
N THR A 191 -9.41 25.25 5.99
CA THR A 191 -8.13 25.99 5.85
C THR A 191 -7.40 25.80 4.52
N CYS A 192 -7.76 24.78 3.71
CA CYS A 192 -7.01 24.45 2.51
C CYS A 192 -7.91 24.46 1.27
N GLU A 193 -7.78 25.50 0.45
CA GLU A 193 -8.53 25.63 -0.81
C GLU A 193 -8.28 24.47 -1.80
N THR A 194 -7.04 24.00 -1.89
CA THR A 194 -6.65 22.88 -2.77
C THR A 194 -7.28 21.55 -2.35
N TYR A 195 -7.70 21.45 -1.10
CA TYR A 195 -8.32 20.23 -0.55
C TYR A 195 -9.84 20.20 -0.74
N LYS A 196 -10.52 21.36 -0.76
CA LYS A 196 -11.96 21.50 -0.98
C LYS A 196 -12.39 21.04 -2.37
#